data_e9291b942d528497e4ef74202157ede4
#
_entry.id   e9291b942d528497e4ef74202157ede4
#
_cell.length_a   1.000
_cell.length_b   1.000
_cell.length_c   1.000
_cell.angle_alpha   90.00
_cell.angle_beta   90.00
_cell.angle_gamma   90.00
#
_symmetry.space_group_name_H-M   'P 1'
#
loop_
_entity.id
_entity.type
_entity.pdbx_description
1 polymer ?
#
loop_
_entity_poly.entity_id
_entity_poly.type
_entity_poly.pdbx_seq_one_letter_code
_entity_poly.pdbx_strand_id
1 'polypeptide(L)'
;MRSESVRVLLVEDSPDHADLISTKLKRARRIDAEITRVDRLEPGIAALGKRDFDVVLLDFSLPDSFGLETFRRIYAVAPHVPIIVLTSLDDNEMAVQAVREGAQDYLIKREADTRLLVRSILYAIERRRSAEALRQSQERYALAVRGANDGLWDWDLETDTIFYSQRWKRMLGFSEADIGKSPSEWFDRIHPDDRPPFRRHLEAHLAGDSGHFEFEHRMRNLDGEYLWVLARGVAIRDAKGKAYRMAGSQTDITARKKAEHQLQHDALHDGLTGLANRVLFMDRLACALADLQRRAQPNFAVLFFDLDRFKNCLLYTSDAADELT
;
A
#
# COMPACT_ATOMS: atom_id res chain seq x y z
N MET A 1 -11.28 -5.95 -36.61
CA MET A 1 -11.35 -5.34 -35.25
C MET A 1 -12.73 -5.66 -34.70
N ARG A 2 -12.85 -6.24 -33.53
CA ARG A 2 -14.15 -6.46 -32.87
C ARG A 2 -14.71 -5.09 -32.48
N SER A 3 -16.00 -4.82 -32.78
CA SER A 3 -16.68 -3.66 -32.25
C SER A 3 -16.83 -3.82 -30.74
N GLU A 4 -16.58 -2.75 -30.00
CA GLU A 4 -16.79 -2.72 -28.54
C GLU A 4 -18.29 -2.53 -28.26
N SER A 5 -18.88 -3.41 -27.45
CA SER A 5 -20.27 -3.24 -27.00
C SER A 5 -20.32 -2.12 -25.96
N VAL A 6 -21.17 -1.12 -26.19
CA VAL A 6 -21.30 0.09 -25.37
C VAL A 6 -22.76 0.35 -25.03
N ARG A 7 -23.10 0.38 -23.76
CA ARG A 7 -24.45 0.71 -23.25
C ARG A 7 -24.58 2.21 -23.09
N VAL A 8 -25.40 2.81 -23.91
CA VAL A 8 -25.59 4.27 -23.96
C VAL A 8 -26.97 4.64 -23.40
N LEU A 9 -27.00 5.51 -22.40
CA LEU A 9 -28.21 6.19 -21.97
C LEU A 9 -28.30 7.52 -22.75
N LEU A 10 -29.31 7.66 -23.59
CA LEU A 10 -29.61 8.88 -24.34
C LEU A 10 -30.80 9.58 -23.70
N VAL A 11 -30.56 10.74 -23.08
CA VAL A 11 -31.57 11.61 -22.49
C VAL A 11 -31.78 12.80 -23.43
N GLU A 12 -32.84 12.77 -24.24
CA GLU A 12 -33.12 13.72 -25.31
C GLU A 12 -34.62 13.77 -25.55
N ASP A 13 -35.23 14.92 -25.43
CA ASP A 13 -36.69 15.11 -25.59
C ASP A 13 -37.13 15.18 -27.04
N SER A 14 -36.29 15.69 -27.96
CA SER A 14 -36.58 15.74 -29.38
C SER A 14 -36.48 14.35 -30.02
N PRO A 15 -37.59 13.77 -30.53
CA PRO A 15 -37.56 12.48 -31.23
C PRO A 15 -36.62 12.49 -32.44
N ASP A 16 -36.60 13.58 -33.21
CA ASP A 16 -35.77 13.71 -34.41
C ASP A 16 -34.26 13.69 -34.07
N HIS A 17 -33.87 14.42 -33.02
CA HIS A 17 -32.46 14.41 -32.55
C HIS A 17 -32.07 13.04 -31.97
N ALA A 18 -32.93 12.44 -31.17
CA ALA A 18 -32.69 11.13 -30.60
C ALA A 18 -32.56 10.04 -31.70
N ASP A 19 -33.39 10.10 -32.75
CA ASP A 19 -33.29 9.19 -33.90
C ASP A 19 -32.01 9.42 -34.72
N LEU A 20 -31.65 10.69 -34.93
CA LEU A 20 -30.38 11.03 -35.60
C LEU A 20 -29.17 10.50 -34.87
N ILE A 21 -29.07 10.72 -33.55
CA ILE A 21 -27.97 10.24 -32.71
C ILE A 21 -27.95 8.69 -32.71
N SER A 22 -29.08 8.06 -32.52
CA SER A 22 -29.22 6.60 -32.55
C SER A 22 -28.79 6.01 -33.89
N THR A 23 -29.15 6.63 -35.00
CA THR A 23 -28.76 6.23 -36.36
C THR A 23 -27.25 6.37 -36.57
N LYS A 24 -26.66 7.50 -36.10
CA LYS A 24 -25.21 7.73 -36.17
C LYS A 24 -24.45 6.67 -35.42
N LEU A 25 -24.88 6.31 -34.19
CA LEU A 25 -24.24 5.29 -33.36
C LEU A 25 -24.38 3.90 -33.95
N LYS A 26 -25.55 3.48 -34.42
CA LYS A 26 -25.80 2.19 -35.09
C LYS A 26 -25.00 1.99 -36.36
N ARG A 27 -24.72 3.06 -37.12
CA ARG A 27 -23.89 3.02 -38.34
C ARG A 27 -22.38 3.01 -38.05
N ALA A 28 -21.99 3.25 -36.82
CA ALA A 28 -20.59 3.30 -36.46
C ALA A 28 -19.96 1.90 -36.42
N ARG A 29 -18.88 1.68 -37.22
CA ARG A 29 -18.19 0.38 -37.29
C ARG A 29 -17.32 0.05 -36.07
N ARG A 30 -17.01 1.03 -35.24
CA ARG A 30 -16.07 0.88 -34.10
C ARG A 30 -16.72 0.50 -32.79
N ILE A 31 -18.00 0.77 -32.63
CA ILE A 31 -18.81 0.46 -31.44
C ILE A 31 -20.08 -0.28 -31.83
N ASP A 32 -20.53 -1.15 -30.97
CA ASP A 32 -21.85 -1.79 -31.01
C ASP A 32 -22.69 -1.17 -29.89
N ALA A 33 -23.47 -0.14 -30.22
CA ALA A 33 -24.16 0.69 -29.23
C ALA A 33 -25.52 0.10 -28.87
N GLU A 34 -25.70 -0.33 -27.63
CA GLU A 34 -27.00 -0.63 -27.02
C GLU A 34 -27.57 0.66 -26.43
N ILE A 35 -28.57 1.24 -27.08
CA ILE A 35 -29.09 2.57 -26.73
C ILE A 35 -30.38 2.44 -25.96
N THR A 36 -30.43 2.97 -24.75
CA THR A 36 -31.65 3.22 -23.98
C THR A 36 -32.00 4.68 -24.11
N ARG A 37 -33.21 4.97 -24.62
CA ARG A 37 -33.69 6.35 -24.84
C ARG A 37 -34.71 6.72 -23.80
N VAL A 38 -34.61 7.95 -23.30
CA VAL A 38 -35.59 8.59 -22.42
C VAL A 38 -35.75 10.06 -22.85
N ASP A 39 -36.94 10.61 -22.70
CA ASP A 39 -37.30 11.96 -23.11
C ASP A 39 -37.31 13.00 -21.98
N ARG A 40 -36.95 12.57 -20.77
CA ARG A 40 -36.93 13.41 -19.55
C ARG A 40 -35.83 12.99 -18.62
N LEU A 41 -35.44 13.88 -17.70
CA LEU A 41 -34.39 13.63 -16.72
C LEU A 41 -34.79 12.55 -15.70
N GLU A 42 -36.00 12.61 -15.13
CA GLU A 42 -36.44 11.67 -14.10
C GLU A 42 -36.43 10.20 -14.56
N PRO A 43 -36.95 9.83 -15.76
CA PRO A 43 -36.76 8.49 -16.30
C PRO A 43 -35.30 8.13 -16.52
N GLY A 44 -34.43 9.08 -16.87
CA GLY A 44 -32.98 8.89 -17.02
C GLY A 44 -32.32 8.53 -15.70
N ILE A 45 -32.62 9.26 -14.65
CA ILE A 45 -32.17 8.97 -13.28
C ILE A 45 -32.67 7.59 -12.83
N ALA A 46 -33.94 7.27 -13.05
CA ALA A 46 -34.52 5.98 -12.72
C ALA A 46 -33.87 4.81 -13.48
N ALA A 47 -33.46 5.03 -14.74
CA ALA A 47 -32.75 4.04 -15.55
C ALA A 47 -31.34 3.75 -15.00
N LEU A 48 -30.60 4.77 -14.56
CA LEU A 48 -29.28 4.64 -13.93
C LEU A 48 -29.32 3.83 -12.63
N GLY A 49 -30.42 3.89 -11.89
CA GLY A 49 -30.62 3.07 -10.69
C GLY A 49 -30.98 1.60 -10.96
N LYS A 50 -31.38 1.25 -12.19
CA LYS A 50 -31.85 -0.11 -12.52
C LYS A 50 -30.85 -0.94 -13.32
N ARG A 51 -29.98 -0.31 -14.07
CA ARG A 51 -28.98 -0.98 -14.92
C ARG A 51 -27.75 -0.11 -15.13
N ASP A 52 -26.63 -0.77 -15.42
CA ASP A 52 -25.37 -0.09 -15.69
C ASP A 52 -25.35 0.48 -17.11
N PHE A 53 -24.77 1.66 -17.26
CA PHE A 53 -24.45 2.30 -18.52
C PHE A 53 -22.96 2.64 -18.60
N ASP A 54 -22.42 2.59 -19.81
CA ASP A 54 -21.02 2.92 -20.05
C ASP A 54 -20.82 4.41 -20.33
N VAL A 55 -21.90 5.09 -20.80
CA VAL A 55 -21.92 6.55 -21.06
C VAL A 55 -23.34 7.09 -21.03
N VAL A 56 -23.48 8.33 -20.61
CA VAL A 56 -24.72 9.13 -20.73
C VAL A 56 -24.52 10.22 -21.78
N LEU A 57 -25.41 10.30 -22.74
CA LEU A 57 -25.57 11.45 -23.65
C LEU A 57 -26.75 12.26 -23.13
N LEU A 58 -26.50 13.49 -22.69
CA LEU A 58 -27.43 14.30 -21.94
C LEU A 58 -27.74 15.60 -22.66
N ASP A 59 -29.00 15.82 -23.05
CA ASP A 59 -29.46 17.14 -23.44
C ASP A 59 -29.61 18.07 -22.23
N PHE A 60 -29.26 19.32 -22.39
CA PHE A 60 -29.50 20.37 -21.40
C PHE A 60 -30.94 20.88 -21.33
N SER A 61 -31.70 20.77 -22.42
CA SER A 61 -33.03 21.32 -22.55
C SER A 61 -34.04 20.19 -22.51
N LEU A 62 -34.47 19.78 -21.34
CA LEU A 62 -35.48 18.73 -21.14
C LEU A 62 -36.77 19.33 -20.58
N PRO A 63 -37.94 18.71 -20.81
CA PRO A 63 -39.24 19.22 -20.32
C PRO A 63 -39.34 19.35 -18.80
N ASP A 64 -38.54 18.55 -18.05
CA ASP A 64 -38.54 18.49 -16.59
C ASP A 64 -37.27 19.05 -15.94
N SER A 65 -36.30 19.56 -16.74
CA SER A 65 -35.07 20.16 -16.22
C SER A 65 -34.34 20.96 -17.30
N PHE A 66 -33.61 22.02 -16.93
CA PHE A 66 -32.92 22.88 -17.87
C PHE A 66 -31.49 23.24 -17.44
N GLY A 67 -30.57 23.26 -18.41
CA GLY A 67 -29.24 23.81 -18.27
C GLY A 67 -28.36 22.98 -17.32
N LEU A 68 -27.53 23.68 -16.55
CA LEU A 68 -26.55 23.07 -15.64
C LEU A 68 -27.19 22.25 -14.50
N GLU A 69 -28.41 22.58 -14.13
CA GLU A 69 -29.16 21.82 -13.10
C GLU A 69 -29.46 20.40 -13.59
N THR A 70 -29.75 20.22 -14.89
CA THR A 70 -29.95 18.91 -15.52
C THR A 70 -28.71 18.04 -15.34
N PHE A 71 -27.52 18.60 -15.59
CA PHE A 71 -26.25 17.90 -15.39
C PHE A 71 -26.02 17.56 -13.92
N ARG A 72 -26.18 18.54 -13.02
CA ARG A 72 -25.90 18.31 -11.56
C ARG A 72 -26.77 17.22 -10.97
N ARG A 73 -28.04 17.15 -11.35
CA ARG A 73 -28.96 16.13 -10.85
C ARG A 73 -28.58 14.73 -11.30
N ILE A 74 -28.26 14.54 -12.57
CA ILE A 74 -27.86 13.22 -13.08
C ILE A 74 -26.47 12.81 -12.57
N TYR A 75 -25.54 13.77 -12.48
CA TYR A 75 -24.19 13.53 -11.94
C TYR A 75 -24.20 13.16 -10.46
N ALA A 76 -25.08 13.74 -9.65
CA ALA A 76 -25.22 13.38 -8.23
C ALA A 76 -25.63 11.91 -8.02
N VAL A 77 -26.43 11.35 -8.94
CA VAL A 77 -26.89 9.94 -8.85
C VAL A 77 -25.86 8.96 -9.40
N ALA A 78 -25.17 9.33 -10.48
CA ALA A 78 -24.22 8.44 -11.15
C ALA A 78 -22.87 9.13 -11.46
N PRO A 79 -22.11 9.57 -10.44
CA PRO A 79 -20.83 10.27 -10.64
C PRO A 79 -19.74 9.37 -11.27
N HIS A 80 -19.99 8.07 -11.29
CA HIS A 80 -19.11 7.04 -11.86
C HIS A 80 -19.38 6.78 -13.35
N VAL A 81 -20.50 7.27 -13.93
CA VAL A 81 -20.80 7.12 -15.36
C VAL A 81 -20.36 8.39 -16.10
N PRO A 82 -19.54 8.29 -17.16
CA PRO A 82 -19.17 9.47 -17.92
C PRO A 82 -20.37 10.10 -18.62
N ILE A 83 -20.52 11.42 -18.48
CA ILE A 83 -21.60 12.20 -19.07
C ILE A 83 -21.01 13.08 -20.17
N ILE A 84 -21.57 12.96 -21.37
CA ILE A 84 -21.30 13.86 -22.49
C ILE A 84 -22.57 14.71 -22.70
N VAL A 85 -22.39 16.01 -22.59
CA VAL A 85 -23.50 16.96 -22.78
C VAL A 85 -23.73 17.22 -24.25
N LEU A 86 -24.98 17.16 -24.67
CA LEU A 86 -25.44 17.56 -25.99
C LEU A 86 -26.03 18.95 -25.87
N THR A 87 -25.50 19.94 -26.61
CA THR A 87 -25.86 21.34 -26.46
C THR A 87 -26.21 22.00 -27.79
N SER A 88 -26.99 23.07 -27.72
CA SER A 88 -27.14 24.02 -28.84
C SER A 88 -25.96 24.99 -28.92
N LEU A 89 -25.85 25.77 -29.99
CA LEU A 89 -24.80 26.81 -30.11
C LEU A 89 -24.94 27.90 -29.04
N ASP A 90 -26.17 28.18 -28.61
CA ASP A 90 -26.46 29.24 -27.65
C ASP A 90 -26.13 28.89 -26.20
N ASP A 91 -25.98 27.60 -25.89
CA ASP A 91 -25.74 27.08 -24.53
C ASP A 91 -24.26 26.74 -24.25
N ASN A 92 -23.32 27.22 -25.07
CA ASN A 92 -21.93 26.85 -25.04
C ASN A 92 -21.22 27.19 -23.69
N GLU A 93 -21.57 28.34 -23.08
CA GLU A 93 -21.00 28.72 -21.77
C GLU A 93 -21.43 27.76 -20.68
N MET A 94 -22.67 27.30 -20.65
CA MET A 94 -23.17 26.30 -19.70
C MET A 94 -22.52 24.94 -19.92
N ALA A 95 -22.25 24.56 -21.19
CA ALA A 95 -21.57 23.31 -21.51
C ALA A 95 -20.11 23.30 -21.00
N VAL A 96 -19.38 24.40 -21.16
CA VAL A 96 -18.04 24.57 -20.59
C VAL A 96 -18.06 24.50 -19.06
N GLN A 97 -19.08 25.09 -18.43
CA GLN A 97 -19.27 25.02 -16.98
C GLN A 97 -19.54 23.59 -16.53
N ALA A 98 -20.37 22.82 -17.24
CA ALA A 98 -20.60 21.41 -16.93
C ALA A 98 -19.31 20.57 -16.96
N VAL A 99 -18.41 20.81 -17.92
CA VAL A 99 -17.11 20.14 -17.98
C VAL A 99 -16.23 20.49 -16.75
N ARG A 100 -16.26 21.75 -16.31
CA ARG A 100 -15.56 22.15 -15.07
C ARG A 100 -16.12 21.48 -13.82
N GLU A 101 -17.41 21.16 -13.82
CA GLU A 101 -18.12 20.49 -12.73
C GLU A 101 -18.09 18.95 -12.83
N GLY A 102 -17.48 18.38 -13.89
CA GLY A 102 -17.24 16.93 -13.97
C GLY A 102 -17.83 16.22 -15.19
N ALA A 103 -18.50 16.91 -16.11
CA ALA A 103 -18.83 16.30 -17.40
C ALA A 103 -17.57 15.93 -18.16
N GLN A 104 -17.59 14.80 -18.87
CA GLN A 104 -16.42 14.33 -19.59
C GLN A 104 -16.13 15.12 -20.85
N ASP A 105 -17.19 15.57 -21.53
CA ASP A 105 -17.11 16.34 -22.77
C ASP A 105 -18.45 17.02 -23.02
N TYR A 106 -18.51 17.93 -24.02
CA TYR A 106 -19.74 18.42 -24.60
C TYR A 106 -19.68 18.38 -26.11
N LEU A 107 -20.83 18.24 -26.76
CA LEU A 107 -20.96 18.20 -28.22
C LEU A 107 -22.08 19.13 -28.67
N ILE A 108 -21.77 19.98 -29.62
CA ILE A 108 -22.78 20.82 -30.27
C ILE A 108 -23.58 19.92 -31.23
N LYS A 109 -24.90 19.79 -31.00
CA LYS A 109 -25.78 18.85 -31.71
C LYS A 109 -25.66 18.92 -33.24
N ARG A 110 -25.54 20.13 -33.80
CA ARG A 110 -25.42 20.36 -35.26
C ARG A 110 -24.05 19.93 -35.82
N GLU A 111 -23.01 19.99 -35.01
CA GLU A 111 -21.63 19.69 -35.42
C GLU A 111 -21.24 18.25 -35.11
N ALA A 112 -22.01 17.56 -34.28
CA ALA A 112 -21.75 16.19 -33.86
C ALA A 112 -21.97 15.20 -35.00
N ASP A 113 -20.95 15.03 -35.85
CA ASP A 113 -20.94 13.94 -36.83
C ASP A 113 -20.71 12.59 -36.17
N THR A 114 -20.88 11.48 -36.91
CA THR A 114 -20.69 10.11 -36.40
C THR A 114 -19.29 9.91 -35.87
N ARG A 115 -18.26 10.48 -36.48
CA ARG A 115 -16.88 10.31 -36.11
C ARG A 115 -16.57 11.01 -34.78
N LEU A 116 -17.04 12.25 -34.65
CA LEU A 116 -16.87 13.04 -33.42
C LEU A 116 -17.60 12.41 -32.26
N LEU A 117 -18.85 12.01 -32.42
CA LEU A 117 -19.69 11.38 -31.41
C LEU A 117 -19.05 10.08 -30.89
N VAL A 118 -18.64 9.17 -31.79
CA VAL A 118 -17.99 7.91 -31.40
C VAL A 118 -16.65 8.15 -30.72
N ARG A 119 -15.87 9.12 -31.19
CA ARG A 119 -14.58 9.47 -30.57
C ARG A 119 -14.79 9.98 -29.14
N SER A 120 -15.72 10.90 -28.92
CA SER A 120 -15.98 11.44 -27.59
C SER A 120 -16.49 10.36 -26.63
N ILE A 121 -17.37 9.46 -27.08
CA ILE A 121 -17.83 8.31 -26.27
C ILE A 121 -16.66 7.41 -25.87
N LEU A 122 -15.86 6.95 -26.84
CA LEU A 122 -14.73 6.05 -26.55
C LEU A 122 -13.70 6.72 -25.64
N TYR A 123 -13.42 8.01 -25.85
CA TYR A 123 -12.51 8.77 -25.00
C TYR A 123 -13.02 8.92 -23.56
N ALA A 124 -14.32 9.21 -23.41
CA ALA A 124 -14.95 9.34 -22.10
C ALA A 124 -14.90 8.02 -21.30
N ILE A 125 -15.20 6.90 -21.95
CA ILE A 125 -15.14 5.56 -21.36
C ILE A 125 -13.70 5.20 -20.97
N GLU A 126 -12.73 5.37 -21.88
CA GLU A 126 -11.33 5.03 -21.65
C GLU A 126 -10.72 5.86 -20.53
N ARG A 127 -10.96 7.17 -20.52
CA ARG A 127 -10.51 8.07 -19.46
C ARG A 127 -11.07 7.64 -18.10
N ARG A 128 -12.35 7.26 -18.05
CA ARG A 128 -12.98 6.78 -16.82
C ARG A 128 -12.39 5.46 -16.37
N ARG A 129 -12.21 4.49 -17.26
CA ARG A 129 -11.58 3.18 -16.97
C ARG A 129 -10.16 3.36 -16.41
N SER A 130 -9.38 4.23 -17.02
CA SER A 130 -8.00 4.51 -16.59
C SER A 130 -7.96 5.15 -15.20
N ALA A 131 -8.86 6.13 -14.94
CA ALA A 131 -8.95 6.77 -13.62
C ALA A 131 -9.39 5.76 -12.53
N GLU A 132 -10.36 4.91 -12.82
CA GLU A 132 -10.83 3.89 -11.90
C GLU A 132 -9.78 2.80 -11.63
N ALA A 133 -9.06 2.34 -12.66
CA ALA A 133 -7.95 1.40 -12.52
C ALA A 133 -6.83 1.97 -11.65
N LEU A 134 -6.49 3.26 -11.83
CA LEU A 134 -5.51 3.95 -11.01
C LEU A 134 -5.97 4.04 -9.55
N ARG A 135 -7.24 4.43 -9.32
CA ARG A 135 -7.84 4.51 -7.98
C ARG A 135 -7.79 3.16 -7.27
N GLN A 136 -8.22 2.09 -7.95
CA GLN A 136 -8.19 0.73 -7.41
C GLN A 136 -6.77 0.24 -7.12
N SER A 137 -5.81 0.59 -7.98
CA SER A 137 -4.39 0.28 -7.77
C SER A 137 -3.85 1.00 -6.52
N GLN A 138 -4.16 2.28 -6.37
CA GLN A 138 -3.77 3.08 -5.20
C GLN A 138 -4.40 2.55 -3.91
N GLU A 139 -5.70 2.22 -3.92
CA GLU A 139 -6.38 1.63 -2.76
C GLU A 139 -5.78 0.27 -2.37
N ARG A 140 -5.52 -0.59 -3.35
CA ARG A 140 -4.89 -1.89 -3.10
C ARG A 140 -3.50 -1.73 -2.50
N TYR A 141 -2.71 -0.80 -3.04
CA TYR A 141 -1.40 -0.47 -2.49
C TYR A 141 -1.50 0.06 -1.05
N ALA A 142 -2.42 0.99 -0.78
CA ALA A 142 -2.63 1.54 0.55
C ALA A 142 -3.07 0.47 1.58
N LEU A 143 -3.94 -0.47 1.16
CA LEU A 143 -4.36 -1.61 2.01
C LEU A 143 -3.20 -2.58 2.28
N ALA A 144 -2.40 -2.90 1.27
CA ALA A 144 -1.24 -3.78 1.42
C ALA A 144 -0.21 -3.20 2.40
N VAL A 145 0.08 -1.90 2.26
CA VAL A 145 0.98 -1.16 3.17
C VAL A 145 0.45 -1.13 4.60
N ARG A 146 -0.85 -0.86 4.78
CA ARG A 146 -1.48 -0.86 6.12
C ARG A 146 -1.48 -2.26 6.75
N GLY A 147 -1.73 -3.29 5.95
CA GLY A 147 -1.74 -4.69 6.42
C GLY A 147 -0.36 -5.18 6.86
N ALA A 148 0.69 -4.79 6.17
CA ALA A 148 2.07 -5.11 6.54
C ALA A 148 2.52 -4.42 7.83
N ASN A 149 1.86 -3.31 8.22
CA ASN A 149 2.20 -2.49 9.38
C ASN A 149 3.65 -1.96 9.36
N ASP A 150 4.24 -1.84 8.17
CA ASP A 150 5.61 -1.40 7.94
C ASP A 150 5.72 0.13 7.82
N GLY A 151 6.83 0.66 8.28
CA GLY A 151 7.23 2.04 8.00
C GLY A 151 7.79 2.15 6.59
N LEU A 152 7.19 2.98 5.72
CA LEU A 152 7.73 3.22 4.38
C LEU A 152 8.73 4.35 4.39
N TRP A 153 9.72 4.23 3.51
CA TRP A 153 10.69 5.27 3.20
C TRP A 153 10.95 5.32 1.69
N ASP A 154 11.29 6.50 1.21
CA ASP A 154 11.53 6.77 -0.21
C ASP A 154 12.62 7.83 -0.34
N TRP A 155 13.78 7.43 -0.83
CA TRP A 155 14.98 8.23 -0.92
C TRP A 155 15.24 8.68 -2.35
N ASP A 156 15.14 9.97 -2.56
CA ASP A 156 15.64 10.63 -3.76
C ASP A 156 17.14 10.83 -3.61
N LEU A 157 17.92 10.08 -4.40
CA LEU A 157 19.40 10.10 -4.35
C LEU A 157 20.00 11.29 -5.08
N GLU A 158 19.21 12.01 -5.90
CA GLU A 158 19.67 13.21 -6.60
C GLU A 158 19.61 14.44 -5.69
N THR A 159 18.54 14.55 -4.91
CA THR A 159 18.35 15.66 -3.95
C THR A 159 18.81 15.31 -2.54
N ASP A 160 19.22 14.07 -2.30
CA ASP A 160 19.60 13.53 -1.00
C ASP A 160 18.52 13.75 0.07
N THR A 161 17.24 13.49 -0.29
CA THR A 161 16.10 13.64 0.61
C THR A 161 15.32 12.36 0.74
N ILE A 162 14.86 12.04 1.98
CA ILE A 162 14.06 10.86 2.26
C ILE A 162 12.68 11.28 2.72
N PHE A 163 11.66 10.71 2.11
CA PHE A 163 10.31 10.68 2.65
C PHE A 163 10.19 9.54 3.66
N TYR A 164 9.73 9.85 4.86
CA TYR A 164 9.41 8.87 5.90
C TYR A 164 7.91 8.88 6.14
N SER A 165 7.25 7.73 6.02
CA SER A 165 5.82 7.60 6.30
C SER A 165 5.51 7.84 7.78
N GLN A 166 4.26 8.21 8.08
CA GLN A 166 3.81 8.39 9.46
C GLN A 166 4.03 7.12 10.31
N ARG A 167 3.89 5.93 9.72
CA ARG A 167 4.16 4.66 10.41
C ARG A 167 5.63 4.49 10.77
N TRP A 168 6.55 4.86 9.88
CA TRP A 168 7.99 4.85 10.14
C TRP A 168 8.34 5.71 11.36
N LYS A 169 7.81 6.91 11.42
CA LYS A 169 8.02 7.84 12.53
C LYS A 169 7.45 7.31 13.86
N ARG A 170 6.20 6.84 13.83
CA ARG A 170 5.51 6.29 15.01
C ARG A 170 6.16 5.02 15.55
N MET A 171 6.73 4.17 14.69
CA MET A 171 7.45 2.97 15.09
C MET A 171 8.62 3.29 16.02
N LEU A 172 9.27 4.44 15.80
CA LEU A 172 10.36 4.95 16.62
C LEU A 172 9.89 5.92 17.73
N GLY A 173 8.57 6.11 17.90
CA GLY A 173 8.00 7.00 18.93
C GLY A 173 7.90 8.47 18.54
N PHE A 174 8.26 8.84 17.31
CA PHE A 174 8.26 10.25 16.88
C PHE A 174 6.92 10.69 16.29
N SER A 175 6.61 11.96 16.47
CA SER A 175 5.50 12.65 15.79
C SER A 175 5.90 13.05 14.35
N GLU A 176 4.94 13.56 13.58
CA GLU A 176 5.18 14.00 12.21
C GLU A 176 6.16 15.18 12.11
N ALA A 177 6.13 16.06 13.09
CA ALA A 177 6.95 17.27 13.13
C ALA A 177 8.41 17.00 13.56
N ASP A 178 8.67 15.91 14.25
CA ASP A 178 9.97 15.63 14.86
C ASP A 178 11.00 15.08 13.87
N ILE A 179 10.56 14.55 12.73
CA ILE A 179 11.41 13.91 11.71
C ILE A 179 11.34 14.69 10.41
N GLY A 180 12.49 15.20 10.00
CA GLY A 180 12.67 15.91 8.74
C GLY A 180 12.78 14.97 7.52
N LYS A 181 13.42 15.49 6.46
CA LYS A 181 13.65 14.74 5.21
C LYS A 181 15.11 14.33 5.01
N SER A 182 15.98 14.60 5.98
CA SER A 182 17.41 14.29 5.86
C SER A 182 17.65 12.79 6.05
N PRO A 183 18.57 12.19 5.29
CA PRO A 183 19.06 10.82 5.54
C PRO A 183 19.66 10.64 6.95
N SER A 184 20.16 11.71 7.57
CA SER A 184 20.66 11.67 8.96
C SER A 184 19.60 11.26 9.97
N GLU A 185 18.30 11.51 9.70
CA GLU A 185 17.20 11.06 10.55
C GLU A 185 17.18 9.54 10.71
N TRP A 186 17.64 8.80 9.72
CA TRP A 186 17.80 7.35 9.80
C TRP A 186 19.20 6.95 10.29
N PHE A 187 20.25 7.42 9.60
CA PHE A 187 21.61 6.90 9.77
C PHE A 187 22.20 7.21 11.13
N ASP A 188 21.90 8.36 11.73
CA ASP A 188 22.39 8.74 13.05
C ASP A 188 21.69 7.97 14.20
N ARG A 189 20.55 7.35 13.90
CA ARG A 189 19.84 6.49 14.86
C ARG A 189 20.28 5.03 14.81
N ILE A 190 21.02 4.61 13.80
CA ILE A 190 21.57 3.25 13.72
C ILE A 190 22.59 3.06 14.86
N HIS A 191 22.54 1.89 15.52
CA HIS A 191 23.50 1.54 16.55
C HIS A 191 24.95 1.63 16.02
N PRO A 192 25.91 2.14 16.78
CA PRO A 192 27.29 2.34 16.31
C PRO A 192 27.92 1.10 15.66
N ASP A 193 27.73 -0.09 16.26
CA ASP A 193 28.28 -1.34 15.74
C ASP A 193 27.65 -1.77 14.41
N ASP A 194 26.38 -1.37 14.18
CA ASP A 194 25.63 -1.78 12.99
C ASP A 194 25.86 -0.81 11.80
N ARG A 195 26.36 0.41 12.07
CA ARG A 195 26.60 1.44 11.01
C ARG A 195 27.60 0.99 9.93
N PRO A 196 28.78 0.43 10.25
CA PRO A 196 29.72 0.03 9.21
C PRO A 196 29.20 -1.08 8.30
N PRO A 197 28.62 -2.19 8.81
CA PRO A 197 28.06 -3.22 7.94
C PRO A 197 26.83 -2.74 7.16
N PHE A 198 25.97 -1.91 7.75
CA PHE A 198 24.82 -1.31 7.06
C PHE A 198 25.28 -0.48 5.84
N ARG A 199 26.26 0.39 6.03
CA ARG A 199 26.81 1.24 4.97
C ARG A 199 27.35 0.41 3.82
N ARG A 200 28.16 -0.61 4.09
CA ARG A 200 28.70 -1.51 3.06
C ARG A 200 27.58 -2.20 2.25
N HIS A 201 26.55 -2.70 2.93
CA HIS A 201 25.42 -3.33 2.26
C HIS A 201 24.63 -2.36 1.38
N LEU A 202 24.42 -1.14 1.88
CA LEU A 202 23.73 -0.09 1.13
C LEU A 202 24.54 0.35 -0.11
N GLU A 203 25.84 0.59 0.03
CA GLU A 203 26.74 0.96 -1.06
C GLU A 203 26.78 -0.11 -2.14
N ALA A 204 26.92 -1.38 -1.77
CA ALA A 204 26.89 -2.52 -2.70
C ALA A 204 25.56 -2.59 -3.45
N HIS A 205 24.41 -2.38 -2.75
CA HIS A 205 23.12 -2.34 -3.41
C HIS A 205 23.02 -1.15 -4.37
N LEU A 206 23.42 0.04 -3.98
CA LEU A 206 23.41 1.23 -4.84
C LEU A 206 24.36 1.11 -6.04
N ALA A 207 25.46 0.37 -5.92
CA ALA A 207 26.37 0.05 -7.01
C ALA A 207 25.77 -0.96 -8.01
N GLY A 208 24.78 -1.77 -7.59
CA GLY A 208 24.14 -2.77 -8.44
C GLY A 208 24.58 -4.21 -8.18
N ASP A 209 25.36 -4.44 -7.14
CA ASP A 209 25.91 -5.77 -6.79
C ASP A 209 24.86 -6.71 -6.18
N SER A 210 23.69 -6.18 -5.79
CA SER A 210 22.58 -6.98 -5.25
C SER A 210 21.23 -6.56 -5.84
N GLY A 211 20.33 -7.53 -6.08
CA GLY A 211 18.98 -7.29 -6.60
C GLY A 211 18.05 -6.61 -5.58
N HIS A 212 18.24 -6.90 -4.31
CA HIS A 212 17.44 -6.36 -3.19
C HIS A 212 18.34 -5.93 -2.06
N PHE A 213 17.95 -4.86 -1.39
CA PHE A 213 18.52 -4.46 -0.11
C PHE A 213 17.70 -5.08 1.01
N GLU A 214 18.34 -5.83 1.89
CA GLU A 214 17.74 -6.35 3.11
C GLU A 214 18.80 -6.33 4.23
N PHE A 215 18.47 -5.67 5.34
CA PHE A 215 19.41 -5.56 6.46
C PHE A 215 18.71 -5.40 7.81
N GLU A 216 19.04 -6.26 8.77
CA GLU A 216 18.59 -6.15 10.15
C GLU A 216 19.58 -5.30 10.95
N HIS A 217 19.06 -4.29 11.66
CA HIS A 217 19.90 -3.41 12.47
C HIS A 217 19.11 -2.83 13.65
N ARG A 218 19.83 -2.31 14.62
CA ARG A 218 19.25 -1.63 15.77
C ARG A 218 19.11 -0.14 15.50
N MET A 219 17.94 0.41 15.80
CA MET A 219 17.66 1.83 15.71
C MET A 219 17.21 2.39 17.04
N ARG A 220 17.74 3.57 17.39
CA ARG A 220 17.39 4.29 18.60
C ARG A 220 16.04 5.00 18.42
N ASN A 221 15.11 4.72 19.35
CA ASN A 221 13.81 5.36 19.43
C ASN A 221 13.87 6.71 20.18
N LEU A 222 12.72 7.36 20.36
CA LEU A 222 12.60 8.64 21.08
C LEU A 222 13.08 8.55 22.53
N ASP A 223 12.83 7.42 23.21
CA ASP A 223 13.20 7.19 24.62
C ASP A 223 14.69 6.86 24.79
N GLY A 224 15.44 6.78 23.70
CA GLY A 224 16.86 6.41 23.71
C GLY A 224 17.14 4.91 23.68
N GLU A 225 16.10 4.06 23.69
CA GLU A 225 16.22 2.62 23.60
C GLU A 225 16.44 2.14 22.16
N TYR A 226 17.03 0.94 22.00
CA TYR A 226 17.25 0.34 20.70
C TYR A 226 16.17 -0.68 20.35
N LEU A 227 15.51 -0.46 19.21
CA LEU A 227 14.60 -1.41 18.57
C LEU A 227 15.34 -2.15 17.44
N TRP A 228 15.04 -3.43 17.29
CA TRP A 228 15.49 -4.18 16.11
C TRP A 228 14.55 -3.90 14.94
N VAL A 229 15.12 -3.48 13.83
CA VAL A 229 14.37 -3.22 12.61
C VAL A 229 14.96 -3.99 11.43
N LEU A 230 14.08 -4.41 10.53
CA LEU A 230 14.42 -5.00 9.25
C LEU A 230 14.11 -3.98 8.16
N ALA A 231 15.15 -3.44 7.52
CA ALA A 231 14.99 -2.57 6.37
C ALA A 231 15.07 -3.38 5.08
N ARG A 232 14.11 -3.17 4.17
CA ARG A 232 14.05 -3.75 2.82
C ARG A 232 13.87 -2.65 1.81
N GLY A 233 14.51 -2.75 0.64
CA GLY A 233 14.38 -1.75 -0.39
C GLY A 233 14.88 -2.17 -1.75
N VAL A 234 14.52 -1.37 -2.75
CA VAL A 234 14.94 -1.53 -4.13
C VAL A 234 15.37 -0.18 -4.69
N ALA A 235 16.51 -0.14 -5.35
CA ALA A 235 16.97 1.04 -6.06
C ALA A 235 16.43 1.05 -7.50
N ILE A 236 15.93 2.21 -7.92
CA ILE A 236 15.52 2.50 -9.30
C ILE A 236 16.72 3.16 -10.00
N ARG A 237 17.02 2.68 -11.21
CA ARG A 237 18.21 3.08 -11.96
C ARG A 237 17.82 3.72 -13.27
N ASP A 238 18.67 4.62 -13.74
CA ASP A 238 18.60 5.22 -15.07
C ASP A 238 19.08 4.23 -16.17
N ALA A 239 18.98 4.65 -17.41
CA ALA A 239 19.44 3.85 -18.56
C ALA A 239 20.96 3.55 -18.55
N LYS A 240 21.74 4.27 -17.72
CA LYS A 240 23.18 4.05 -17.54
C LYS A 240 23.50 3.16 -16.35
N GLY A 241 22.47 2.66 -15.63
CA GLY A 241 22.63 1.82 -14.47
C GLY A 241 22.86 2.58 -13.16
N LYS A 242 22.89 3.92 -13.16
CA LYS A 242 23.06 4.73 -11.96
C LYS A 242 21.75 4.77 -11.16
N ALA A 243 21.81 4.42 -9.87
CA ALA A 243 20.68 4.59 -8.97
C ALA A 243 20.36 6.07 -8.75
N TYR A 244 19.09 6.46 -8.97
CA TYR A 244 18.62 7.83 -8.74
C TYR A 244 17.55 7.90 -7.65
N ARG A 245 16.89 6.80 -7.32
CA ARG A 245 15.88 6.70 -6.27
C ARG A 245 15.94 5.33 -5.62
N MET A 246 15.69 5.24 -4.33
CA MET A 246 15.56 3.99 -3.60
C MET A 246 14.34 4.06 -2.69
N ALA A 247 13.48 3.05 -2.74
CA ALA A 247 12.29 3.02 -1.90
C ALA A 247 12.16 1.66 -1.22
N GLY A 248 11.51 1.66 -0.04
CA GLY A 248 11.38 0.44 0.71
C GLY A 248 10.51 0.53 1.94
N SER A 249 10.61 -0.51 2.76
CA SER A 249 9.92 -0.64 4.02
C SER A 249 10.88 -0.93 5.18
N GLN A 250 10.40 -0.65 6.38
CA GLN A 250 11.07 -0.95 7.64
C GLN A 250 10.08 -1.57 8.61
N THR A 251 10.40 -2.76 9.07
CA THR A 251 9.58 -3.57 9.98
C THR A 251 10.21 -3.61 11.35
N ASP A 252 9.46 -3.38 12.42
CA ASP A 252 9.89 -3.66 13.79
C ASP A 252 9.90 -5.18 14.01
N ILE A 253 11.09 -5.71 14.24
CA ILE A 253 11.33 -7.14 14.51
C ILE A 253 11.77 -7.40 15.94
N THR A 254 11.59 -6.43 16.84
CA THR A 254 12.05 -6.51 18.23
C THR A 254 11.41 -7.69 18.96
N ALA A 255 10.11 -7.90 18.78
CA ALA A 255 9.40 -9.05 19.38
C ALA A 255 9.96 -10.40 18.86
N ARG A 256 10.24 -10.50 17.55
CA ARG A 256 10.85 -11.68 16.94
C ARG A 256 12.25 -11.94 17.53
N LYS A 257 13.09 -10.91 17.60
CA LYS A 257 14.45 -11.03 18.18
C LYS A 257 14.43 -11.43 19.66
N LYS A 258 13.50 -10.86 20.44
CA LYS A 258 13.32 -11.25 21.85
C LYS A 258 12.91 -12.72 21.97
N ALA A 259 11.98 -13.19 21.14
CA ALA A 259 11.58 -14.60 21.14
C ALA A 259 12.71 -15.55 20.70
N GLU A 260 13.47 -15.18 19.67
CA GLU A 260 14.65 -15.93 19.22
C GLU A 260 15.69 -16.05 20.36
N HIS A 261 16.00 -14.94 21.05
CA HIS A 261 16.91 -14.95 22.20
C HIS A 261 16.39 -15.79 23.34
N GLN A 262 15.08 -15.72 23.65
CA GLN A 262 14.48 -16.52 24.71
C GLN A 262 14.55 -18.00 24.38
N LEU A 263 14.23 -18.41 23.16
CA LEU A 263 14.34 -19.80 22.71
C LEU A 263 15.78 -20.31 22.79
N GLN A 264 16.78 -19.50 22.43
CA GLN A 264 18.19 -19.85 22.56
C GLN A 264 18.58 -19.98 24.02
N HIS A 265 18.10 -19.09 24.88
CA HIS A 265 18.35 -19.17 26.32
C HIS A 265 17.76 -20.44 26.92
N ASP A 266 16.50 -20.74 26.64
CA ASP A 266 15.78 -21.90 27.15
C ASP A 266 16.38 -23.23 26.66
N ALA A 267 16.90 -23.24 25.42
CA ALA A 267 17.60 -24.40 24.88
C ALA A 267 18.93 -24.73 25.65
N LEU A 268 19.53 -23.75 26.30
CA LEU A 268 20.84 -23.87 26.94
C LEU A 268 20.78 -23.73 28.47
N HIS A 269 19.64 -23.31 29.03
CA HIS A 269 19.49 -23.09 30.47
C HIS A 269 18.28 -23.86 31.01
N ASP A 270 18.34 -24.18 32.31
CA ASP A 270 17.24 -24.79 33.05
C ASP A 270 16.18 -23.75 33.40
N GLY A 271 14.92 -24.00 33.03
CA GLY A 271 13.83 -23.02 33.16
C GLY A 271 13.43 -22.67 34.60
N LEU A 272 13.79 -23.48 35.58
CA LEU A 272 13.51 -23.26 37.01
C LEU A 272 14.60 -22.44 37.69
N THR A 273 15.85 -22.78 37.43
CA THR A 273 17.01 -22.25 38.16
C THR A 273 17.77 -21.18 37.37
N GLY A 274 17.57 -21.08 36.07
CA GLY A 274 18.32 -20.21 35.16
C GLY A 274 19.79 -20.65 34.96
N LEU A 275 20.20 -21.76 35.51
CA LEU A 275 21.55 -22.30 35.36
C LEU A 275 21.73 -22.97 34.00
N ALA A 276 22.99 -23.12 33.57
CA ALA A 276 23.31 -23.89 32.36
C ALA A 276 22.73 -25.30 32.47
N ASN A 277 21.96 -25.70 31.48
CA ASN A 277 21.42 -27.05 31.41
C ASN A 277 22.48 -28.05 30.98
N ARG A 278 22.13 -29.34 30.96
CA ARG A 278 23.04 -30.41 30.58
C ARG A 278 23.70 -30.20 29.21
N VAL A 279 22.98 -29.63 28.25
CA VAL A 279 23.50 -29.41 26.89
C VAL A 279 24.65 -28.40 26.92
N LEU A 280 24.43 -27.23 27.52
CA LEU A 280 25.43 -26.18 27.63
C LEU A 280 26.62 -26.63 28.49
N PHE A 281 26.37 -27.39 29.58
CA PHE A 281 27.44 -27.97 30.43
C PHE A 281 28.32 -28.91 29.62
N MET A 282 27.74 -29.85 28.86
CA MET A 282 28.51 -30.81 28.05
C MET A 282 29.30 -30.15 26.94
N ASP A 283 28.73 -29.13 26.29
CA ASP A 283 29.44 -28.34 25.27
C ASP A 283 30.67 -27.62 25.87
N ARG A 284 30.51 -26.94 27.01
CA ARG A 284 31.61 -26.25 27.68
C ARG A 284 32.67 -27.22 28.16
N LEU A 285 32.27 -28.40 28.66
CA LEU A 285 33.19 -29.46 29.07
C LEU A 285 34.01 -29.97 27.88
N ALA A 286 33.36 -30.19 26.73
CA ALA A 286 34.04 -30.62 25.51
C ALA A 286 35.06 -29.58 25.03
N CYS A 287 34.69 -28.29 25.05
CA CYS A 287 35.62 -27.20 24.73
C CYS A 287 36.81 -27.15 25.67
N ALA A 288 36.59 -27.26 26.98
CA ALA A 288 37.68 -27.28 27.98
C ALA A 288 38.61 -28.47 27.80
N LEU A 289 38.08 -29.65 27.48
CA LEU A 289 38.90 -30.84 27.17
C LEU A 289 39.73 -30.67 25.90
N ALA A 290 39.16 -30.05 24.85
CA ALA A 290 39.90 -29.76 23.62
C ALA A 290 41.03 -28.73 23.84
N ASP A 291 40.83 -27.75 24.70
CA ASP A 291 41.85 -26.76 25.06
C ASP A 291 42.98 -27.37 25.92
N LEU A 292 42.68 -28.33 26.78
CA LEU A 292 43.69 -29.12 27.52
C LEU A 292 44.62 -29.88 26.59
N GLN A 293 44.11 -30.42 25.50
CA GLN A 293 44.91 -31.12 24.50
C GLN A 293 45.86 -30.19 23.71
N ARG A 294 45.53 -28.90 23.64
CA ARG A 294 46.32 -27.89 22.91
C ARG A 294 47.31 -27.12 23.77
N ARG A 295 47.06 -26.99 25.07
CA ARG A 295 47.88 -26.23 26.00
C ARG A 295 48.33 -27.13 27.15
N ALA A 296 49.63 -27.16 27.46
CA ALA A 296 50.23 -27.99 28.51
C ALA A 296 49.80 -27.59 29.95
N GLN A 297 48.85 -26.72 30.15
CA GLN A 297 48.13 -26.30 31.36
C GLN A 297 46.84 -25.58 30.96
N PRO A 298 45.73 -25.66 31.62
CA PRO A 298 45.41 -25.70 33.04
C PRO A 298 44.59 -26.95 33.43
N ASN A 299 44.65 -27.30 34.71
CA ASN A 299 43.78 -28.31 35.30
C ASN A 299 42.41 -27.69 35.60
N PHE A 300 41.33 -28.39 35.27
CA PHE A 300 40.00 -28.08 35.74
C PHE A 300 39.43 -29.32 36.47
N ALA A 301 38.44 -29.10 37.33
CA ALA A 301 37.73 -30.16 38.02
C ALA A 301 36.21 -30.03 37.73
N VAL A 302 35.55 -31.16 37.64
CA VAL A 302 34.08 -31.23 37.59
C VAL A 302 33.59 -31.71 38.93
N LEU A 303 32.72 -30.93 39.56
CA LEU A 303 32.14 -31.26 40.86
C LEU A 303 30.64 -31.59 40.62
N PHE A 304 30.23 -32.75 41.09
CA PHE A 304 28.86 -33.16 41.14
C PHE A 304 28.32 -33.01 42.56
N PHE A 305 27.21 -32.26 42.68
CA PHE A 305 26.48 -32.13 43.94
C PHE A 305 25.11 -32.76 43.80
N ASP A 306 24.72 -33.55 44.80
CA ASP A 306 23.37 -34.07 44.95
C ASP A 306 22.83 -33.71 46.33
N LEU A 307 21.55 -33.40 46.43
CA LEU A 307 20.89 -33.08 47.70
C LEU A 307 20.20 -34.33 48.23
N ASP A 308 20.79 -34.91 49.28
CA ASP A 308 20.25 -36.09 49.97
C ASP A 308 18.80 -35.80 50.43
N ARG A 309 17.88 -36.72 50.07
CA ARG A 309 16.46 -36.68 50.48
C ARG A 309 15.69 -35.42 50.11
N PHE A 310 16.09 -34.69 49.07
CA PHE A 310 15.40 -33.45 48.61
C PHE A 310 13.92 -33.66 48.36
N LYS A 311 13.50 -34.83 47.83
CA LYS A 311 12.11 -35.20 47.66
C LYS A 311 11.30 -35.17 48.97
N ASN A 312 11.91 -35.59 50.07
CA ASN A 312 11.27 -35.56 51.40
C ASN A 312 11.14 -34.14 51.94
N CYS A 313 12.10 -33.25 51.67
CA CYS A 313 11.99 -31.85 52.02
C CYS A 313 10.84 -31.15 51.30
N LEU A 314 10.61 -31.45 50.02
CA LEU A 314 9.52 -30.88 49.24
C LEU A 314 8.13 -31.37 49.72
N LEU A 315 8.01 -32.62 50.14
CA LEU A 315 6.75 -33.18 50.69
C LEU A 315 6.35 -32.52 52.01
N TYR A 316 7.32 -32.26 52.90
CA TYR A 316 7.07 -31.58 54.17
C TYR A 316 6.65 -30.11 54.02
N THR A 317 7.09 -29.41 52.96
CA THR A 317 6.66 -28.02 52.71
C THR A 317 5.26 -27.96 52.05
N SER A 318 4.82 -29.00 51.34
CA SER A 318 3.47 -29.08 50.79
C SER A 318 2.39 -29.34 51.85
N ASP A 319 2.65 -30.26 52.82
CA ASP A 319 1.72 -30.55 53.91
C ASP A 319 1.51 -29.36 54.86
N ALA A 320 2.54 -28.52 55.06
CA ALA A 320 2.43 -27.33 55.91
C ALA A 320 1.61 -26.17 55.26
N ALA A 321 1.39 -26.20 53.96
CA ALA A 321 0.56 -25.21 53.25
C ALA A 321 -0.94 -25.58 53.30
N ASP A 322 -1.28 -26.86 53.43
CA ASP A 322 -2.68 -27.34 53.50
C ASP A 322 -3.25 -27.24 54.92
N GLU A 323 -2.45 -27.05 55.99
CA GLU A 323 -2.93 -26.83 57.36
C GLU A 323 -3.28 -25.36 57.70
N LEU A 324 -3.11 -24.42 56.76
CA LEU A 324 -3.39 -22.98 56.95
C LEU A 324 -4.55 -22.43 56.12
N THR A 325 -5.46 -23.28 55.59
CA THR A 325 -6.70 -22.84 54.94
C THR A 325 -7.94 -23.27 55.71
#